data_834357fb0be051048fdb1ae9901133fe
#
_entry.id   834357fb0be051048fdb1ae9901133fe
#
_cell.length_a   1.000
_cell.length_b   1.000
_cell.length_c   1.000
_cell.angle_alpha   90.00
_cell.angle_beta   90.00
_cell.angle_gamma   90.00
#
_symmetry.space_group_name_H-M   'P 1'
#
loop_
_entity.id
_entity.type
_entity.pdbx_description
1 polymer ?
#
loop_
_entity_poly.entity_id
_entity_poly.type
_entity_poly.pdbx_seq_one_letter_code
_entity_poly.pdbx_strand_id
1 'polypeptide(L)'
;TDTADAVQKQLEMTENIQNKVDDVKNGSQEITNSINDTKKAVDAGNKNVAMLVNKVNESVESGNAVTKQLSLLNDDMAKMNSIVDIITEITSQTSLLALNASIEAARAGEAGRGFAVVASEISKMADETQNATVKITDMITNISDVIKNVVDVTGQMVEMIKEEDAATKETAASFSIIENNTGKILINAESLTNIVNGLSEANKKIVDSVSTVSAITEEVAAHASDTFAVSEQNNATINEIISISNELKVLTDKLNA
;
A
#
# COMPACT_ATOMS: atom_id res chain seq x y z
N THR A 1 -7.54 16.04 -60.46
CA THR A 1 -6.30 16.17 -59.65
C THR A 1 -6.64 16.41 -58.18
N ASP A 2 -7.45 17.42 -57.85
CA ASP A 2 -7.73 17.79 -56.44
C ASP A 2 -8.47 16.68 -55.65
N THR A 3 -9.40 15.95 -56.31
CA THR A 3 -10.14 14.86 -55.65
C THR A 3 -9.24 13.63 -55.43
N ALA A 4 -8.40 13.30 -56.41
CA ALA A 4 -7.46 12.19 -56.28
C ALA A 4 -6.42 12.44 -55.12
N ASP A 5 -5.93 13.67 -55.02
CA ASP A 5 -5.04 14.09 -53.94
C ASP A 5 -5.74 14.04 -52.59
N ALA A 6 -7.02 14.43 -52.51
CA ALA A 6 -7.85 14.34 -51.31
C ALA A 6 -8.06 12.86 -50.86
N VAL A 7 -8.36 11.97 -51.83
CA VAL A 7 -8.47 10.52 -51.59
C VAL A 7 -7.17 9.95 -51.03
N GLN A 8 -6.01 10.29 -51.60
CA GLN A 8 -4.71 9.81 -51.11
C GLN A 8 -4.45 10.27 -49.69
N LYS A 9 -4.66 11.55 -49.35
CA LYS A 9 -4.54 12.06 -48.00
C LYS A 9 -5.47 11.37 -47.00
N GLN A 10 -6.68 11.03 -47.45
CA GLN A 10 -7.65 10.35 -46.59
C GLN A 10 -7.23 8.91 -46.32
N LEU A 11 -6.60 8.19 -47.25
CA LEU A 11 -6.02 6.88 -47.04
C LEU A 11 -4.87 6.95 -46.03
N GLU A 12 -3.97 7.92 -46.14
CA GLU A 12 -2.90 8.14 -45.18
C GLU A 12 -3.44 8.44 -43.77
N MET A 13 -4.51 9.23 -43.67
CA MET A 13 -5.16 9.51 -42.39
C MET A 13 -5.79 8.26 -41.78
N THR A 14 -6.43 7.39 -42.54
CA THR A 14 -7.04 6.15 -42.06
C THR A 14 -5.96 5.15 -41.60
N GLU A 15 -4.83 5.08 -42.28
CA GLU A 15 -3.68 4.28 -41.84
C GLU A 15 -3.12 4.79 -40.52
N ASN A 16 -2.96 6.10 -40.36
CA ASN A 16 -2.55 6.72 -39.11
C ASN A 16 -3.54 6.45 -37.97
N ILE A 17 -4.86 6.50 -38.25
CA ILE A 17 -5.89 6.15 -37.28
C ILE A 17 -5.73 4.68 -36.86
N GLN A 18 -5.53 3.76 -37.81
CA GLN A 18 -5.35 2.34 -37.48
C GLN A 18 -4.14 2.09 -36.58
N ASN A 19 -3.02 2.74 -36.88
CA ASN A 19 -1.84 2.64 -36.03
C ASN A 19 -2.12 3.15 -34.61
N LYS A 20 -2.88 4.25 -34.46
CA LYS A 20 -3.29 4.75 -33.13
C LYS A 20 -4.27 3.84 -32.40
N VAL A 21 -5.17 3.19 -33.14
CA VAL A 21 -6.08 2.16 -32.60
C VAL A 21 -5.27 0.99 -32.01
N ASP A 22 -4.25 0.53 -32.74
CA ASP A 22 -3.39 -0.56 -32.30
C ASP A 22 -2.53 -0.16 -31.08
N ASP A 23 -1.99 1.07 -31.05
CA ASP A 23 -1.28 1.62 -29.90
C ASP A 23 -2.17 1.61 -28.64
N VAL A 24 -3.42 2.10 -28.76
CA VAL A 24 -4.37 2.15 -27.64
C VAL A 24 -4.79 0.76 -27.18
N LYS A 25 -4.95 -0.18 -28.12
CA LYS A 25 -5.24 -1.58 -27.80
C LYS A 25 -4.12 -2.23 -26.99
N ASN A 26 -2.87 -2.04 -27.41
CA ASN A 26 -1.70 -2.54 -26.70
C ASN A 26 -1.60 -1.91 -25.30
N GLY A 27 -1.77 -0.59 -25.17
CA GLY A 27 -1.79 0.11 -23.90
C GLY A 27 -2.91 -0.39 -22.97
N SER A 28 -4.10 -0.68 -23.49
CA SER A 28 -5.20 -1.26 -22.70
C SER A 28 -4.85 -2.66 -22.16
N GLN A 29 -4.14 -3.47 -22.95
CA GLN A 29 -3.65 -4.78 -22.51
C GLN A 29 -2.59 -4.65 -21.40
N GLU A 30 -1.67 -3.69 -21.53
CA GLU A 30 -0.66 -3.41 -20.47
C GLU A 30 -1.32 -2.93 -19.18
N ILE A 31 -2.35 -2.09 -19.26
CA ILE A 31 -3.16 -1.68 -18.11
C ILE A 31 -3.78 -2.90 -17.43
N THR A 32 -4.37 -3.82 -18.19
CA THR A 32 -4.99 -5.05 -17.66
C THR A 32 -3.95 -5.93 -16.94
N ASN A 33 -2.76 -6.08 -17.50
CA ASN A 33 -1.67 -6.81 -16.87
C ASN A 33 -1.23 -6.16 -15.55
N SER A 34 -1.05 -4.83 -15.55
CA SER A 34 -0.68 -4.05 -14.35
C SER A 34 -1.75 -4.15 -13.25
N ILE A 35 -3.05 -4.18 -13.62
CA ILE A 35 -4.15 -4.41 -12.69
C ILE A 35 -4.04 -5.78 -12.03
N ASN A 36 -3.75 -6.84 -12.80
CA ASN A 36 -3.60 -8.19 -12.26
C ASN A 36 -2.43 -8.29 -11.28
N ASP A 37 -1.33 -7.62 -11.57
CA ASP A 37 -0.17 -7.59 -10.66
C ASP A 37 -0.46 -6.76 -9.40
N THR A 38 -1.17 -5.63 -9.54
CA THR A 38 -1.64 -4.84 -8.40
C THR A 38 -2.56 -5.66 -7.50
N LYS A 39 -3.49 -6.43 -8.08
CA LYS A 39 -4.40 -7.32 -7.34
C LYS A 39 -3.62 -8.36 -6.53
N LYS A 40 -2.61 -9.02 -7.12
CA LYS A 40 -1.75 -9.96 -6.40
C LYS A 40 -1.01 -9.28 -5.23
N ALA A 41 -0.52 -8.06 -5.44
CA ALA A 41 0.16 -7.29 -4.40
C ALA A 41 -0.80 -6.92 -3.25
N VAL A 42 -2.03 -6.51 -3.57
CA VAL A 42 -3.09 -6.23 -2.58
C VAL A 42 -3.46 -7.48 -1.79
N ASP A 43 -3.64 -8.62 -2.45
CA ASP A 43 -3.94 -9.90 -1.78
C ASP A 43 -2.81 -10.30 -0.81
N ALA A 44 -1.55 -10.13 -1.22
CA ALA A 44 -0.41 -10.38 -0.34
C ALA A 44 -0.36 -9.37 0.83
N GLY A 45 -0.63 -8.10 0.56
CA GLY A 45 -0.74 -7.05 1.58
C GLY A 45 -1.81 -7.35 2.61
N ASN A 46 -3.01 -7.75 2.19
CA ASN A 46 -4.11 -8.13 3.07
C ASN A 46 -3.75 -9.32 3.97
N LYS A 47 -3.04 -10.33 3.44
CA LYS A 47 -2.54 -11.46 4.25
C LYS A 47 -1.54 -11.00 5.31
N ASN A 48 -0.61 -10.11 4.94
CA ASN A 48 0.38 -9.57 5.88
C ASN A 48 -0.30 -8.75 7.00
N VAL A 49 -1.30 -7.94 6.65
CA VAL A 49 -2.07 -7.17 7.63
C VAL A 49 -2.83 -8.11 8.57
N ALA A 50 -3.45 -9.18 8.07
CA ALA A 50 -4.12 -10.17 8.92
C ALA A 50 -3.14 -10.85 9.91
N MET A 51 -1.92 -11.19 9.46
CA MET A 51 -0.87 -11.70 10.35
C MET A 51 -0.44 -10.67 11.38
N LEU A 52 -0.34 -9.40 11.00
CA LEU A 52 0.03 -8.31 11.90
C LEU A 52 -1.02 -8.11 13.00
N VAL A 53 -2.31 -8.12 12.66
CA VAL A 53 -3.42 -8.07 13.64
C VAL A 53 -3.29 -9.18 14.68
N ASN A 54 -2.99 -10.42 14.24
CA ASN A 54 -2.80 -11.54 15.16
C ASN A 54 -1.58 -11.30 16.08
N LYS A 55 -0.47 -10.77 15.54
CA LYS A 55 0.73 -10.49 16.33
C LYS A 55 0.52 -9.36 17.36
N VAL A 56 -0.24 -8.34 16.98
CA VAL A 56 -0.65 -7.27 17.90
C VAL A 56 -1.46 -7.86 19.07
N ASN A 57 -2.44 -8.72 18.81
CA ASN A 57 -3.23 -9.38 19.85
C ASN A 57 -2.36 -10.26 20.77
N GLU A 58 -1.45 -11.08 20.23
CA GLU A 58 -0.50 -11.88 21.00
C GLU A 58 0.40 -10.99 21.90
N SER A 59 0.81 -9.83 21.39
CA SER A 59 1.64 -8.87 22.13
C SER A 59 0.87 -8.24 23.31
N VAL A 60 -0.41 -7.88 23.12
CA VAL A 60 -1.29 -7.40 24.19
C VAL A 60 -1.45 -8.45 25.30
N GLU A 61 -1.73 -9.70 24.92
CA GLU A 61 -1.86 -10.80 25.88
C GLU A 61 -0.56 -11.02 26.68
N SER A 62 0.58 -10.98 25.99
CA SER A 62 1.90 -11.11 26.62
C SER A 62 2.20 -9.96 27.59
N GLY A 63 1.89 -8.72 27.20
CA GLY A 63 2.04 -7.55 28.08
C GLY A 63 1.18 -7.65 29.35
N ASN A 64 -0.08 -8.08 29.20
CA ASN A 64 -0.97 -8.31 30.33
C ASN A 64 -0.46 -9.43 31.26
N ALA A 65 0.09 -10.51 30.69
CA ALA A 65 0.67 -11.59 31.46
C ALA A 65 1.90 -11.13 32.25
N VAL A 66 2.79 -10.32 31.67
CA VAL A 66 3.94 -9.71 32.36
C VAL A 66 3.47 -8.83 33.51
N THR A 67 2.50 -7.96 33.29
CA THR A 67 1.95 -7.08 34.34
C THR A 67 1.42 -7.90 35.52
N LYS A 68 0.71 -9.00 35.25
CA LYS A 68 0.21 -9.89 36.29
C LYS A 68 1.32 -10.56 37.09
N GLN A 69 2.40 -11.02 36.44
CA GLN A 69 3.55 -11.62 37.12
C GLN A 69 4.29 -10.61 37.99
N LEU A 70 4.42 -9.37 37.52
CA LEU A 70 5.03 -8.29 38.30
C LEU A 70 4.21 -7.93 39.55
N SER A 71 2.89 -7.96 39.46
CA SER A 71 2.00 -7.78 40.62
C SER A 71 2.23 -8.87 41.69
N LEU A 72 2.30 -10.14 41.26
CA LEU A 72 2.59 -11.25 42.17
C LEU A 72 3.98 -11.12 42.82
N LEU A 73 4.99 -10.71 42.04
CA LEU A 73 6.33 -10.49 42.55
C LEU A 73 6.36 -9.35 43.56
N ASN A 74 5.62 -8.27 43.35
CA ASN A 74 5.50 -7.17 44.30
C ASN A 74 4.85 -7.63 45.62
N ASP A 75 3.83 -8.49 45.59
CA ASP A 75 3.22 -9.06 46.77
C ASP A 75 4.18 -9.96 47.53
N ASP A 76 5.04 -10.72 46.83
CA ASP A 76 6.07 -11.55 47.49
C ASP A 76 7.20 -10.70 48.11
N MET A 77 7.57 -9.56 47.50
CA MET A 77 8.50 -8.60 48.14
C MET A 77 7.91 -8.02 49.43
N ALA A 78 6.61 -7.70 49.46
CA ALA A 78 5.93 -7.24 50.68
C ALA A 78 5.96 -8.30 51.79
N LYS A 79 5.75 -9.59 51.46
CA LYS A 79 5.88 -10.69 52.43
C LYS A 79 7.30 -10.86 52.91
N MET A 80 8.30 -10.78 52.03
CA MET A 80 9.71 -10.84 52.41
C MET A 80 10.07 -9.72 53.36
N ASN A 81 9.61 -8.50 53.14
CA ASN A 81 9.85 -7.37 54.03
C ASN A 81 9.27 -7.66 55.44
N SER A 82 8.06 -8.19 55.52
CA SER A 82 7.47 -8.60 56.81
C SER A 82 8.26 -9.67 57.54
N ILE A 83 8.87 -10.65 56.83
CA ILE A 83 9.74 -11.66 57.44
C ILE A 83 11.01 -11.01 57.96
N VAL A 84 11.61 -10.09 57.23
CA VAL A 84 12.82 -9.36 57.64
C VAL A 84 12.54 -8.51 58.89
N ASP A 85 11.37 -7.88 58.98
CA ASP A 85 10.94 -7.14 60.16
C ASP A 85 10.87 -8.05 61.42
N ILE A 86 10.29 -9.26 61.26
CA ILE A 86 10.23 -10.25 62.33
C ILE A 86 11.64 -10.70 62.77
N ILE A 87 12.55 -10.94 61.80
CA ILE A 87 13.95 -11.33 62.13
C ILE A 87 14.65 -10.20 62.85
N THR A 88 14.43 -8.95 62.43
CA THR A 88 14.98 -7.75 63.10
C THR A 88 14.51 -7.64 64.56
N GLU A 89 13.22 -7.91 64.78
CA GLU A 89 12.66 -7.93 66.13
C GLU A 89 13.29 -9.04 67.02
N ILE A 90 13.39 -10.29 66.47
CA ILE A 90 14.01 -11.42 67.16
C ILE A 90 15.47 -11.13 67.48
N THR A 91 16.25 -10.55 66.57
CA THR A 91 17.65 -10.20 66.80
C THR A 91 17.83 -9.13 67.90
N SER A 92 16.94 -8.11 67.88
CA SER A 92 16.92 -7.08 68.95
C SER A 92 16.61 -7.67 70.31
N GLN A 93 15.59 -8.56 70.38
CA GLN A 93 15.29 -9.25 71.65
C GLN A 93 16.43 -10.18 72.11
N THR A 94 17.09 -10.86 71.15
CA THR A 94 18.22 -11.75 71.41
C THR A 94 19.42 -10.96 71.95
N SER A 95 19.74 -9.80 71.36
CA SER A 95 20.81 -8.91 71.85
C SER A 95 20.51 -8.41 73.24
N LEU A 96 19.25 -8.07 73.52
CA LEU A 96 18.84 -7.60 74.83
C LEU A 96 18.91 -8.72 75.91
N LEU A 97 18.55 -9.96 75.55
CA LEU A 97 18.68 -11.15 76.38
C LEU A 97 20.17 -11.45 76.70
N ALA A 98 20.99 -11.38 75.64
CA ALA A 98 22.45 -11.58 75.78
C ALA A 98 23.13 -10.53 76.72
N LEU A 99 22.67 -9.26 76.54
CA LEU A 99 23.15 -8.19 77.47
C LEU A 99 22.76 -8.46 78.91
N ASN A 100 21.50 -8.85 79.17
CA ASN A 100 21.04 -9.20 80.50
C ASN A 100 21.82 -10.40 81.08
N ALA A 101 22.10 -11.42 80.30
CA ALA A 101 22.93 -12.58 80.71
C ALA A 101 24.37 -12.18 81.00
N SER A 102 24.93 -11.27 80.18
CA SER A 102 26.28 -10.73 80.45
C SER A 102 26.38 -9.98 81.78
N ILE A 103 25.35 -9.19 82.11
CA ILE A 103 25.27 -8.46 83.40
C ILE A 103 25.21 -9.43 84.58
N GLU A 104 24.35 -10.47 84.47
CA GLU A 104 24.24 -11.43 85.60
C GLU A 104 25.44 -12.32 85.74
N ALA A 105 26.13 -12.69 84.64
CA ALA A 105 27.39 -13.39 84.63
C ALA A 105 28.50 -12.56 85.29
N ALA A 106 28.56 -11.27 85.03
CA ALA A 106 29.50 -10.36 85.73
C ALA A 106 29.19 -10.25 87.24
N ARG A 107 27.92 -10.33 87.62
CA ARG A 107 27.46 -10.29 88.99
C ARG A 107 27.85 -11.54 89.80
N ALA A 108 28.00 -12.72 89.14
CA ALA A 108 28.42 -13.98 89.70
C ALA A 108 29.95 -14.09 89.89
N GLY A 109 30.74 -13.12 89.45
CA GLY A 109 32.20 -13.07 89.62
C GLY A 109 32.91 -14.22 88.85
N GLU A 110 33.89 -14.83 89.52
CA GLU A 110 34.73 -15.94 88.98
C GLU A 110 33.85 -17.14 88.49
N ALA A 111 32.74 -17.45 89.20
CA ALA A 111 31.84 -18.54 88.81
C ALA A 111 31.04 -18.26 87.50
N GLY A 112 30.92 -16.99 87.11
CA GLY A 112 30.19 -16.56 85.92
C GLY A 112 31.02 -16.39 84.64
N ARG A 113 32.36 -16.50 84.71
CA ARG A 113 33.25 -16.21 83.55
C ARG A 113 32.92 -16.96 82.28
N GLY A 114 32.58 -18.25 82.35
CA GLY A 114 32.20 -19.05 81.19
C GLY A 114 30.89 -18.57 80.55
N PHE A 115 29.90 -18.19 81.39
CA PHE A 115 28.64 -17.64 80.95
C PHE A 115 28.79 -16.25 80.29
N ALA A 116 29.68 -15.40 80.79
CA ALA A 116 29.95 -14.09 80.19
C ALA A 116 30.53 -14.20 78.82
N VAL A 117 31.38 -15.16 78.49
CA VAL A 117 31.91 -15.41 77.14
C VAL A 117 30.80 -15.85 76.22
N VAL A 118 29.90 -16.76 76.59
CA VAL A 118 28.78 -17.23 75.81
C VAL A 118 27.78 -16.07 75.50
N ALA A 119 27.45 -15.29 76.51
CA ALA A 119 26.56 -14.14 76.36
C ALA A 119 27.13 -13.09 75.39
N SER A 120 28.47 -12.81 75.52
CA SER A 120 29.14 -11.92 74.55
C SER A 120 29.11 -12.45 73.12
N GLU A 121 29.27 -13.76 72.89
CA GLU A 121 29.23 -14.37 71.61
C GLU A 121 27.79 -14.34 71.01
N ILE A 122 26.75 -14.56 71.82
CA ILE A 122 25.34 -14.42 71.43
C ILE A 122 25.03 -12.97 71.04
N SER A 123 25.51 -11.98 71.80
CA SER A 123 25.30 -10.57 71.42
C SER A 123 25.97 -10.23 70.11
N LYS A 124 27.18 -10.71 69.86
CA LYS A 124 27.88 -10.52 68.59
C LYS A 124 27.13 -11.18 67.42
N MET A 125 26.63 -12.42 67.59
CA MET A 125 25.80 -13.08 66.56
C MET A 125 24.51 -12.34 66.31
N ALA A 126 23.84 -11.78 67.28
CA ALA A 126 22.65 -10.95 67.11
C ALA A 126 22.98 -9.68 66.33
N ASP A 127 24.09 -8.98 66.62
CA ASP A 127 24.49 -7.78 65.84
C ASP A 127 24.88 -8.12 64.41
N GLU A 128 25.58 -9.25 64.18
CA GLU A 128 25.87 -9.70 62.79
C GLU A 128 24.61 -10.05 62.03
N THR A 129 23.63 -10.69 62.70
CA THR A 129 22.30 -11.00 62.06
C THR A 129 21.54 -9.71 61.78
N GLN A 130 21.54 -8.73 62.68
CA GLN A 130 20.92 -7.41 62.46
C GLN A 130 21.55 -6.70 61.28
N ASN A 131 22.84 -6.72 61.09
CA ASN A 131 23.52 -6.14 59.96
C ASN A 131 23.19 -6.86 58.66
N ALA A 132 22.96 -8.18 58.69
CA ALA A 132 22.51 -8.94 57.52
C ALA A 132 21.07 -8.60 57.14
N THR A 133 20.16 -8.42 58.14
CA THR A 133 18.76 -8.02 57.84
C THR A 133 18.68 -6.63 57.23
N VAL A 134 19.48 -5.67 57.62
CA VAL A 134 19.59 -4.34 57.00
C VAL A 134 19.93 -4.48 55.51
N LYS A 135 20.95 -5.29 55.19
CA LYS A 135 21.33 -5.51 53.77
C LYS A 135 20.23 -6.19 52.96
N ILE A 136 19.47 -7.11 53.58
CA ILE A 136 18.33 -7.76 52.91
C ILE A 136 17.21 -6.74 52.65
N THR A 137 16.92 -5.84 53.61
CA THR A 137 15.94 -4.75 53.44
C THR A 137 16.32 -3.85 52.25
N ASP A 138 17.62 -3.47 52.17
CA ASP A 138 18.11 -2.66 51.05
C ASP A 138 17.92 -3.39 49.70
N MET A 139 18.20 -4.70 49.65
CA MET A 139 17.99 -5.51 48.46
C MET A 139 16.51 -5.59 48.09
N ILE A 140 15.60 -5.80 49.04
CA ILE A 140 14.14 -5.84 48.80
C ILE A 140 13.65 -4.49 48.25
N THR A 141 14.13 -3.38 48.82
CA THR A 141 13.80 -2.04 48.35
C THR A 141 14.25 -1.83 46.90
N ASN A 142 15.51 -2.18 46.59
CA ASN A 142 16.02 -2.08 45.20
C ASN A 142 15.24 -2.95 44.23
N ILE A 143 14.84 -4.18 44.59
CA ILE A 143 14.03 -5.06 43.78
C ILE A 143 12.63 -4.44 43.54
N SER A 144 12.01 -3.87 44.58
CA SER A 144 10.70 -3.21 44.49
C SER A 144 10.75 -2.01 43.55
N ASP A 145 11.84 -1.22 43.57
CA ASP A 145 12.02 -0.10 42.64
C ASP A 145 12.18 -0.59 41.17
N VAL A 146 12.94 -1.68 40.99
CA VAL A 146 13.05 -2.31 39.65
C VAL A 146 11.70 -2.81 39.15
N ILE A 147 10.92 -3.49 40.02
CA ILE A 147 9.58 -3.97 39.67
C ILE A 147 8.69 -2.78 39.19
N LYS A 148 8.68 -1.69 39.92
CA LYS A 148 7.92 -0.49 39.59
C LYS A 148 8.32 0.07 38.24
N ASN A 149 9.62 0.19 37.97
CA ASN A 149 10.11 0.63 36.66
C ASN A 149 9.67 -0.30 35.52
N VAL A 150 9.73 -1.63 35.74
CA VAL A 150 9.29 -2.60 34.73
C VAL A 150 7.79 -2.52 34.49
N VAL A 151 6.96 -2.27 35.52
CA VAL A 151 5.52 -2.04 35.39
C VAL A 151 5.24 -0.81 34.51
N ASP A 152 5.96 0.30 34.79
CA ASP A 152 5.80 1.53 34.02
C ASP A 152 6.18 1.33 32.54
N VAL A 153 7.32 0.68 32.27
CA VAL A 153 7.76 0.37 30.89
C VAL A 153 6.79 -0.57 30.19
N THR A 154 6.27 -1.57 30.89
CA THR A 154 5.27 -2.50 30.32
C THR A 154 3.97 -1.77 30.02
N GLY A 155 3.54 -0.83 30.86
CA GLY A 155 2.40 0.02 30.61
C GLY A 155 2.55 0.87 29.35
N GLN A 156 3.71 1.50 29.15
CA GLN A 156 4.03 2.24 27.92
C GLN A 156 4.05 1.33 26.69
N MET A 157 4.58 0.12 26.81
CA MET A 157 4.59 -0.86 25.72
C MET A 157 3.17 -1.25 25.31
N VAL A 158 2.26 -1.48 26.25
CA VAL A 158 0.85 -1.81 25.96
C VAL A 158 0.16 -0.64 25.24
N GLU A 159 0.49 0.61 25.58
CA GLU A 159 -0.07 1.79 24.89
C GLU A 159 0.46 1.89 23.44
N MET A 160 1.77 1.71 23.23
CA MET A 160 2.32 1.67 21.87
C MET A 160 1.71 0.55 21.01
N ILE A 161 1.41 -0.61 21.59
CA ILE A 161 0.75 -1.71 20.89
C ILE A 161 -0.69 -1.31 20.47
N LYS A 162 -1.41 -0.51 21.25
CA LYS A 162 -2.73 0.01 20.83
C LYS A 162 -2.63 0.99 19.67
N GLU A 163 -1.59 1.82 19.63
CA GLU A 163 -1.34 2.71 18.48
C GLU A 163 -1.00 1.89 17.23
N GLU A 164 -0.22 0.81 17.37
CA GLU A 164 0.10 -0.12 16.29
C GLU A 164 -1.15 -0.86 15.77
N ASP A 165 -2.09 -1.26 16.65
CA ASP A 165 -3.38 -1.82 16.26
C ASP A 165 -4.19 -0.85 15.42
N ALA A 166 -4.27 0.42 15.84
CA ALA A 166 -4.97 1.46 15.08
C ALA A 166 -4.35 1.68 13.70
N ALA A 167 -3.03 1.79 13.60
CA ALA A 167 -2.30 1.94 12.34
C ALA A 167 -2.47 0.72 11.42
N THR A 168 -2.52 -0.49 12.00
CA THR A 168 -2.77 -1.73 11.27
C THR A 168 -4.17 -1.76 10.66
N LYS A 169 -5.19 -1.33 11.40
CA LYS A 169 -6.57 -1.21 10.92
C LYS A 169 -6.70 -0.18 9.81
N GLU A 170 -6.02 0.97 9.92
CA GLU A 170 -5.98 2.00 8.86
C GLU A 170 -5.31 1.46 7.59
N THR A 171 -4.23 0.69 7.75
CA THR A 171 -3.56 0.02 6.63
C THR A 171 -4.50 -0.97 5.92
N ALA A 172 -5.27 -1.77 6.68
CA ALA A 172 -6.28 -2.67 6.12
C ALA A 172 -7.34 -1.92 5.30
N ALA A 173 -7.84 -0.79 5.83
CA ALA A 173 -8.79 0.06 5.13
C ALA A 173 -8.21 0.63 3.83
N SER A 174 -6.93 1.00 3.83
CA SER A 174 -6.22 1.50 2.66
C SER A 174 -6.11 0.43 1.56
N PHE A 175 -5.80 -0.82 1.90
CA PHE A 175 -5.81 -1.93 0.94
C PHE A 175 -7.19 -2.19 0.35
N SER A 176 -8.27 -2.09 1.15
CA SER A 176 -9.63 -2.21 0.65
C SER A 176 -9.99 -1.11 -0.36
N ILE A 177 -9.52 0.13 -0.14
CA ILE A 177 -9.70 1.23 -1.08
C ILE A 177 -8.93 0.96 -2.38
N ILE A 178 -7.68 0.46 -2.30
CA ILE A 178 -6.87 0.10 -3.47
C ILE A 178 -7.57 -1.00 -4.27
N GLU A 179 -8.09 -2.04 -3.63
CA GLU A 179 -8.83 -3.13 -4.27
C GLU A 179 -10.05 -2.61 -5.05
N ASN A 180 -10.86 -1.75 -4.43
CA ASN A 180 -12.03 -1.14 -5.07
C ASN A 180 -11.62 -0.29 -6.29
N ASN A 181 -10.60 0.55 -6.14
CA ASN A 181 -10.11 1.38 -7.24
C ASN A 181 -9.53 0.54 -8.37
N THR A 182 -8.80 -0.51 -8.07
CA THR A 182 -8.28 -1.47 -9.05
C THR A 182 -9.41 -2.15 -9.83
N GLY A 183 -10.50 -2.51 -9.15
CA GLY A 183 -11.71 -3.02 -9.80
C GLY A 183 -12.34 -2.02 -10.77
N LYS A 184 -12.42 -0.73 -10.40
CA LYS A 184 -12.92 0.33 -11.30
C LYS A 184 -12.02 0.54 -12.51
N ILE A 185 -10.70 0.49 -12.33
CA ILE A 185 -9.74 0.63 -13.44
C ILE A 185 -9.90 -0.55 -14.43
N LEU A 186 -10.15 -1.76 -13.93
CA LEU A 186 -10.41 -2.93 -14.78
C LEU A 186 -11.65 -2.72 -15.66
N ILE A 187 -12.76 -2.26 -15.08
CA ILE A 187 -13.99 -1.96 -15.83
C ILE A 187 -13.73 -0.88 -16.90
N ASN A 188 -12.95 0.14 -16.58
CA ASN A 188 -12.60 1.20 -17.51
C ASN A 188 -11.70 0.68 -18.65
N ALA A 189 -10.76 -0.23 -18.37
CA ALA A 189 -9.90 -0.85 -19.38
C ALA A 189 -10.71 -1.75 -20.34
N GLU A 190 -11.68 -2.50 -19.81
CA GLU A 190 -12.62 -3.28 -20.65
C GLU A 190 -13.48 -2.36 -21.54
N SER A 191 -13.99 -1.26 -21.00
CA SER A 191 -14.74 -0.26 -21.76
C SER A 191 -13.88 0.38 -22.85
N LEU A 192 -12.62 0.71 -22.53
CA LEU A 192 -11.66 1.23 -23.52
C LEU A 192 -11.42 0.24 -24.64
N THR A 193 -11.28 -1.04 -24.34
CA THR A 193 -11.13 -2.11 -25.35
C THR A 193 -12.34 -2.16 -26.29
N ASN A 194 -13.55 -2.03 -25.76
CA ASN A 194 -14.77 -2.00 -26.59
C ASN A 194 -14.84 -0.76 -27.49
N ILE A 195 -14.45 0.41 -26.98
CA ILE A 195 -14.38 1.66 -27.77
C ILE A 195 -13.37 1.52 -28.89
N VAL A 196 -12.20 0.96 -28.62
CA VAL A 196 -11.14 0.73 -29.61
C VAL A 196 -11.57 -0.22 -30.70
N ASN A 197 -12.28 -1.29 -30.36
CA ASN A 197 -12.84 -2.21 -31.36
C ASN A 197 -13.89 -1.51 -32.24
N GLY A 198 -14.76 -0.69 -31.64
CA GLY A 198 -15.73 0.12 -32.41
C GLY A 198 -15.05 1.15 -33.32
N LEU A 199 -13.97 1.77 -32.86
CA LEU A 199 -13.19 2.72 -33.67
C LEU A 199 -12.49 2.02 -34.85
N SER A 200 -11.92 0.83 -34.62
CA SER A 200 -11.33 0.01 -35.71
C SER A 200 -12.36 -0.36 -36.78
N GLU A 201 -13.59 -0.75 -36.39
CA GLU A 201 -14.65 -1.05 -37.32
C GLU A 201 -15.11 0.21 -38.12
N ALA A 202 -15.22 1.35 -37.42
CA ALA A 202 -15.56 2.61 -38.08
C ALA A 202 -14.47 3.04 -39.07
N ASN A 203 -13.20 2.91 -38.71
CA ASN A 203 -12.07 3.21 -39.57
C ASN A 203 -12.07 2.34 -40.83
N LYS A 204 -12.38 1.05 -40.71
CA LYS A 204 -12.52 0.14 -41.85
C LYS A 204 -13.62 0.60 -42.82
N LYS A 205 -14.77 1.03 -42.28
CA LYS A 205 -15.85 1.58 -43.11
C LYS A 205 -15.45 2.86 -43.87
N ILE A 206 -14.60 3.69 -43.24
CA ILE A 206 -14.03 4.88 -43.88
C ILE A 206 -13.13 4.46 -45.05
N VAL A 207 -12.24 3.48 -44.84
CA VAL A 207 -11.37 2.94 -45.92
C VAL A 207 -12.20 2.42 -47.09
N ASP A 208 -13.27 1.66 -46.86
CA ASP A 208 -14.17 1.13 -47.88
C ASP A 208 -14.84 2.28 -48.63
N SER A 209 -15.28 3.32 -47.94
CA SER A 209 -15.91 4.52 -48.54
C SER A 209 -14.91 5.31 -49.37
N VAL A 210 -13.68 5.48 -48.92
CA VAL A 210 -12.59 6.15 -49.64
C VAL A 210 -12.26 5.39 -50.93
N SER A 211 -12.20 4.07 -50.89
CA SER A 211 -12.00 3.21 -52.05
C SER A 211 -13.13 3.40 -53.11
N THR A 212 -14.40 3.49 -52.65
CA THR A 212 -15.54 3.76 -53.51
C THR A 212 -15.44 5.14 -54.14
N VAL A 213 -15.07 6.19 -53.39
CA VAL A 213 -14.86 7.55 -53.91
C VAL A 213 -13.75 7.57 -54.94
N SER A 214 -12.66 6.82 -54.71
CA SER A 214 -11.55 6.69 -55.67
C SER A 214 -12.06 6.14 -57.03
N ALA A 215 -12.81 5.02 -56.99
CA ALA A 215 -13.35 4.40 -58.20
C ALA A 215 -14.30 5.35 -58.96
N ILE A 216 -15.19 6.05 -58.24
CA ILE A 216 -16.09 7.06 -58.85
C ILE A 216 -15.29 8.21 -59.47
N THR A 217 -14.20 8.63 -58.82
CA THR A 217 -13.35 9.72 -59.33
C THR A 217 -12.64 9.34 -60.61
N GLU A 218 -12.19 8.09 -60.77
CA GLU A 218 -11.60 7.55 -62.00
C GLU A 218 -12.64 7.50 -63.10
N GLU A 219 -13.89 7.04 -62.82
CA GLU A 219 -14.99 7.00 -63.77
C GLU A 219 -15.39 8.41 -64.26
N VAL A 220 -15.50 9.37 -63.34
CA VAL A 220 -15.79 10.77 -63.68
C VAL A 220 -14.69 11.37 -64.55
N ALA A 221 -13.41 11.07 -64.25
CA ALA A 221 -12.30 11.55 -65.11
C ALA A 221 -12.36 10.95 -66.53
N ALA A 222 -12.71 9.67 -66.68
CA ALA A 222 -12.90 9.03 -67.94
C ALA A 222 -14.05 9.69 -68.72
N HIS A 223 -15.22 9.86 -68.09
CA HIS A 223 -16.36 10.52 -68.72
C HIS A 223 -16.10 11.98 -69.09
N ALA A 224 -15.33 12.72 -68.31
CA ALA A 224 -14.90 14.07 -68.63
C ALA A 224 -14.01 14.09 -69.89
N SER A 225 -13.10 13.12 -70.02
CA SER A 225 -12.29 12.95 -71.25
C SER A 225 -13.10 12.63 -72.47
N ASP A 226 -14.07 11.71 -72.36
CA ASP A 226 -15.00 11.38 -73.45
C ASP A 226 -15.84 12.58 -73.85
N THR A 227 -16.35 13.33 -72.89
CA THR A 227 -17.12 14.56 -73.17
C THR A 227 -16.29 15.60 -73.92
N PHE A 228 -15.03 15.74 -73.56
CA PHE A 228 -14.10 16.62 -74.24
C PHE A 228 -13.85 16.18 -75.67
N ALA A 229 -13.68 14.91 -75.98
CA ALA A 229 -13.50 14.36 -77.31
C ALA A 229 -14.75 14.56 -78.16
N VAL A 230 -15.96 14.32 -77.60
CA VAL A 230 -17.23 14.59 -78.28
C VAL A 230 -17.41 16.08 -78.60
N SER A 231 -16.96 16.97 -77.68
CA SER A 231 -17.01 18.43 -77.87
C SER A 231 -16.09 18.88 -79.02
N GLU A 232 -14.88 18.31 -79.14
CA GLU A 232 -13.99 18.56 -80.30
C GLU A 232 -14.57 18.09 -81.61
N GLN A 233 -15.17 16.90 -81.59
CA GLN A 233 -15.85 16.37 -82.78
C GLN A 233 -17.05 17.27 -83.22
N ASN A 234 -17.84 17.74 -82.26
CA ASN A 234 -18.94 18.68 -82.54
C ASN A 234 -18.44 19.99 -83.13
N ASN A 235 -17.30 20.53 -82.58
CA ASN A 235 -16.70 21.73 -83.17
C ASN A 235 -16.25 21.52 -84.63
N ALA A 236 -15.66 20.37 -84.96
CA ALA A 236 -15.23 20.03 -86.28
C ALA A 236 -16.51 19.96 -87.27
N THR A 237 -17.60 19.29 -86.84
CA THR A 237 -18.85 19.17 -87.57
C THR A 237 -19.49 20.55 -87.78
N ILE A 238 -19.49 21.42 -86.80
CA ILE A 238 -20.00 22.81 -86.94
C ILE A 238 -19.19 23.58 -88.00
N ASN A 239 -17.88 23.46 -87.98
CA ASN A 239 -17.02 24.12 -89.01
C ASN A 239 -17.33 23.58 -90.41
N GLU A 240 -17.59 22.30 -90.54
CA GLU A 240 -18.03 21.69 -91.87
C GLU A 240 -19.38 22.21 -92.34
N ILE A 241 -20.37 22.30 -91.44
CA ILE A 241 -21.67 22.89 -91.70
C ILE A 241 -21.54 24.36 -92.14
N ILE A 242 -20.67 25.16 -91.47
CA ILE A 242 -20.42 26.54 -91.85
C ILE A 242 -19.82 26.63 -93.28
N SER A 243 -18.90 25.74 -93.63
CA SER A 243 -18.30 25.65 -94.95
C SER A 243 -19.35 25.36 -96.03
N ILE A 244 -20.16 24.33 -95.81
CA ILE A 244 -21.28 23.94 -96.72
C ILE A 244 -22.31 25.08 -96.86
N SER A 245 -22.66 25.76 -95.78
CA SER A 245 -23.57 26.91 -95.78
C SER A 245 -23.03 28.07 -96.63
N ASN A 246 -21.73 28.36 -96.57
CA ASN A 246 -21.08 29.37 -97.36
C ASN A 246 -21.06 28.99 -98.87
N GLU A 247 -20.80 27.70 -99.16
CA GLU A 247 -20.89 27.19 -100.54
C GLU A 247 -22.30 27.31 -101.16
N LEU A 248 -23.32 26.95 -100.38
CA LEU A 248 -24.74 27.10 -100.76
C LEU A 248 -25.10 28.55 -100.97
N LYS A 249 -24.65 29.49 -100.19
CA LYS A 249 -24.81 30.92 -100.31
C LYS A 249 -24.24 31.39 -101.70
N VAL A 250 -23.02 31.01 -102.01
CA VAL A 250 -22.35 31.34 -103.26
C VAL A 250 -23.11 30.77 -104.47
N LEU A 251 -23.67 29.56 -104.34
CA LEU A 251 -24.47 28.93 -105.39
C LEU A 251 -25.76 29.69 -105.56
N THR A 252 -26.43 30.09 -104.47
CA THR A 252 -27.70 30.86 -104.51
C THR A 252 -27.49 32.24 -105.16
N ASP A 253 -26.41 32.91 -104.84
CA ASP A 253 -26.06 34.18 -105.43
C ASP A 253 -25.77 34.07 -106.93
N LYS A 254 -25.20 32.94 -107.39
CA LYS A 254 -25.00 32.66 -108.84
C LYS A 254 -26.28 32.31 -109.58
N LEU A 255 -27.29 31.76 -108.90
CA LEU A 255 -28.59 31.45 -109.53
C LEU A 255 -29.51 32.67 -109.67
N ASN A 256 -29.29 33.72 -108.88
CA ASN A 256 -30.04 34.96 -108.82
C ASN A 256 -29.44 36.09 -109.71
N ALA A 257 -28.31 35.86 -110.34
CA ALA A 257 -27.59 36.78 -111.25
C ALA A 257 -27.82 36.34 -112.70
#